data_1b98697673cd5d991d99c85aaaee61bc
#
_entry.id   1b98697673cd5d991d99c85aaaee61bc
#
_cell.length_a   1.000
_cell.length_b   1.000
_cell.length_c   1.000
_cell.angle_alpha   90.00
_cell.angle_beta   90.00
_cell.angle_gamma   90.00
#
_symmetry.space_group_name_H-M   'P 1'
#
loop_
_entity.id
_entity.type
_entity.pdbx_description
1 polymer ?
#
loop_
_entity_poly.entity_id
_entity_poly.type
_entity_poly.pdbx_seq_one_letter_code
_entity_poly.pdbx_strand_id
1 'polypeptide(L)' 'MTALQLQRLLDRTGLSQRGAAKALEINERTMRKYVSGDSKIPKTVELALRYLESQSQSKGGESG' A
#
# COMPACT_ATOMS: atom_id res chain seq x y z
N MET A 1 -12.19 -1.28 -1.03
CA MET A 1 -11.29 -0.10 -0.87
C MET A 1 -11.36 0.78 -2.10
N THR A 2 -11.39 2.09 -1.93
CA THR A 2 -11.40 3.04 -3.04
C THR A 2 -9.97 3.45 -3.37
N ALA A 3 -9.80 4.07 -4.53
CA ALA A 3 -8.49 4.57 -4.93
C ALA A 3 -7.98 5.62 -3.93
N LEU A 4 -8.86 6.45 -3.45
CA LEU A 4 -8.48 7.47 -2.48
C LEU A 4 -8.02 6.84 -1.16
N GLN A 5 -8.71 5.82 -0.72
CA GLN A 5 -8.31 5.10 0.49
C GLN A 5 -6.94 4.45 0.29
N LEU A 6 -6.71 3.92 -0.89
CA LEU A 6 -5.41 3.32 -1.21
C LEU A 6 -4.30 4.36 -1.14
N GLN A 7 -4.53 5.53 -1.70
CA GLN A 7 -3.55 6.60 -1.68
C GLN A 7 -3.21 7.02 -0.25
N ARG A 8 -4.23 7.12 0.58
CA ARG A 8 -4.03 7.47 1.98
C ARG A 8 -3.26 6.39 2.73
N LEU A 9 -3.55 5.15 2.42
CA LEU A 9 -2.88 4.03 3.04
C LEU A 9 -1.41 4.00 2.63
N LEU A 10 -1.12 4.27 1.38
CA LEU A 10 0.27 4.38 0.91
C LEU A 10 1.01 5.49 1.64
N ASP A 11 0.37 6.61 1.84
CA ASP A 11 0.96 7.72 2.58
C ASP A 11 1.35 7.28 3.98
N ARG A 12 0.50 6.53 4.63
CA ARG A 12 0.77 6.06 5.99
C ARG A 12 1.92 5.07 6.04
N THR A 13 2.08 4.27 5.00
CA THR A 13 3.18 3.32 4.97
C THR A 13 4.51 4.01 4.67
N GLY A 14 4.45 5.22 4.13
CA GLY A 14 5.64 5.93 3.73
C GLY A 14 6.25 5.39 2.44
N LEU A 15 5.57 4.50 1.77
CA LEU A 15 6.07 3.90 0.53
C LEU A 15 5.54 4.66 -0.68
N SER A 16 6.36 4.75 -1.72
CA SER A 16 5.89 5.24 -3.01
C SER A 16 5.09 4.14 -3.68
N GLN A 17 4.41 4.48 -4.77
CA GLN A 17 3.70 3.48 -5.56
C GLN A 17 4.64 2.37 -6.00
N ARG A 18 5.81 2.75 -6.44
CA ARG A 18 6.82 1.80 -6.88
C ARG A 18 7.29 0.91 -5.74
N GLY A 19 7.57 1.50 -4.59
CA GLY A 19 8.01 0.75 -3.42
C GLY A 19 6.96 -0.21 -2.93
N ALA A 20 5.71 0.24 -2.91
CA ALA A 20 4.60 -0.60 -2.50
C ALA A 20 4.39 -1.76 -3.47
N ALA A 21 4.47 -1.50 -4.78
CA ALA A 21 4.33 -2.54 -5.78
C ALA A 21 5.40 -3.61 -5.59
N LYS A 22 6.60 -3.18 -5.32
CA LYS A 22 7.70 -4.09 -5.09
C LYS A 22 7.48 -4.92 -3.83
N ALA A 23 7.04 -4.29 -2.77
CA ALA A 23 6.78 -4.98 -1.51
C ALA A 23 5.66 -6.00 -1.64
N LEU A 24 4.66 -5.70 -2.47
CA LEU A 24 3.53 -6.59 -2.69
C LEU A 24 3.78 -7.58 -3.83
N GLU A 25 4.92 -7.45 -4.50
CA GLU A 25 5.29 -8.32 -5.62
C GLU A 25 4.28 -8.22 -6.76
N ILE A 26 3.82 -7.01 -7.02
CA ILE A 26 2.93 -6.76 -8.15
C ILE A 26 3.61 -5.79 -9.11
N ASN A 27 3.10 -5.74 -10.32
CA ASN A 27 3.66 -4.88 -11.34
C ASN A 27 3.36 -3.41 -10.99
N GLU A 28 4.33 -2.55 -11.25
CA GLU A 28 4.19 -1.13 -11.02
C GLU A 28 3.01 -0.54 -11.80
N ARG A 29 2.81 -1.03 -13.01
CA ARG A 29 1.70 -0.62 -13.85
C ARG A 29 0.36 -0.99 -13.19
N THR A 30 0.30 -2.16 -12.60
CA THR A 30 -0.91 -2.61 -11.90
C THR A 30 -1.18 -1.71 -10.70
N MET A 31 -0.15 -1.36 -9.96
CA MET A 31 -0.31 -0.45 -8.84
C MET A 31 -0.86 0.90 -9.30
N ARG A 32 -0.39 1.41 -10.41
CA ARG A 32 -0.89 2.67 -10.96
C ARG A 32 -2.37 2.60 -11.28
N LYS A 33 -2.83 1.47 -11.81
CA LYS A 33 -4.24 1.28 -12.12
C LYS A 33 -5.09 1.29 -10.86
N TYR A 34 -4.57 0.72 -9.79
CA TYR A 34 -5.28 0.73 -8.52
C TYR A 34 -5.37 2.17 -7.99
N VAL A 35 -4.27 2.89 -8.04
CA VAL A 35 -4.21 4.26 -7.51
C VAL A 35 -5.07 5.21 -8.32
N SER A 36 -5.17 4.99 -9.63
CA SER A 36 -5.97 5.85 -10.49
C SER A 36 -7.45 5.49 -10.48
N GLY A 37 -7.78 4.35 -9.93
CA GLY A 37 -9.17 3.90 -9.90
C GLY A 37 -9.59 3.13 -11.13
N ASP A 38 -8.67 2.84 -12.04
CA ASP A 38 -8.98 2.11 -13.28
C ASP A 38 -9.29 0.63 -13.02
N SER A 39 -8.78 0.08 -11.95
CA SER A 39 -9.00 -1.32 -11.62
C SER A 39 -9.46 -1.45 -10.18
N LYS A 40 -10.25 -2.46 -9.92
CA LYS A 40 -10.68 -2.76 -8.58
C LYS A 40 -9.48 -3.22 -7.76
N ILE A 41 -9.43 -2.79 -6.52
CA ILE A 41 -8.34 -3.16 -5.63
C ILE A 41 -8.72 -4.45 -4.90
N PRO A 42 -7.98 -5.53 -5.11
CA PRO A 42 -8.28 -6.79 -4.44
C PRO A 42 -8.11 -6.66 -2.93
N LYS A 43 -8.88 -7.44 -2.20
CA LYS A 43 -8.79 -7.44 -0.76
C LYS A 43 -7.40 -7.87 -0.29
N THR A 44 -6.76 -8.74 -1.03
CA THR A 44 -5.41 -9.18 -0.69
C THR A 44 -4.42 -8.02 -0.69
N VAL A 45 -4.57 -7.10 -1.63
CA VAL A 45 -3.72 -5.92 -1.70
C VAL A 45 -3.99 -5.02 -0.50
N GLU A 46 -5.25 -4.83 -0.18
CA GLU A 46 -5.63 -4.03 0.97
C GLU A 46 -5.04 -4.59 2.26
N LEU A 47 -5.18 -5.88 2.47
CA LEU A 47 -4.67 -6.51 3.69
C LEU A 47 -3.15 -6.43 3.77
N ALA A 48 -2.50 -6.61 2.65
CA ALA A 48 -1.04 -6.52 2.61
C ALA A 48 -0.55 -5.12 2.94
N LEU A 49 -1.23 -4.11 2.44
CA LEU A 49 -0.87 -2.74 2.73
C LEU A 49 -1.14 -2.37 4.19
N ARG A 50 -2.22 -2.88 4.75
CA ARG A 50 -2.52 -2.66 6.15
C ARG A 50 -1.46 -3.30 7.05
N TYR A 51 -0.97 -4.45 6.63
CA TYR A 51 0.11 -5.12 7.33
C TYR A 51 1.39 -4.27 7.30
N LEU A 52 1.72 -3.72 6.14
CA LEU A 52 2.88 -2.85 5.99
C LEU A 52 2.73 -1.57 6.84
N GLU A 53 1.54 -1.03 6.87
CA GLU A 53 1.26 0.14 7.68
C GLU A 53 1.49 -0.17 9.16
N SER A 54 0.99 -1.29 9.60
CA SER A 54 1.14 -1.74 10.96
C SER A 54 2.60 -1.89 11.34
N GLN A 55 3.38 -2.48 10.46
CA GLN A 55 4.80 -2.64 10.70
C GLN A 55 5.54 -1.32 10.77
N SER A 56 5.17 -0.40 9.91
CA SER A 56 5.77 0.90 9.88
C SER A 56 5.54 1.65 11.20
N GLN A 57 4.34 1.59 11.72
CA GLN A 57 4.02 2.23 12.97
C GLN A 57 4.69 1.54 14.15
N SER A 58 4.63 0.25 14.16
CA SER A 58 5.22 -0.54 15.19
C SER A 58 6.70 -0.34 15.27
N LYS A 59 7.33 -0.17 14.15
CA LYS A 59 8.71 0.02 14.08
C LYS A 59 9.20 1.20 14.88
N GLY A 60 8.51 2.29 14.78
CA GLY A 60 8.88 3.46 15.51
C GLY A 60 8.94 3.24 16.99
N GLY A 61 7.97 2.59 17.54
CA GLY A 61 7.91 2.35 18.93
C GLY A 61 8.85 1.29 19.39
N GLU A 62 8.96 0.32 18.57
CA GLU A 62 9.74 -0.81 18.89
C GLU A 62 11.17 -0.61 19.02
N SER A 63 11.71 0.01 18.09
CA SER A 63 13.11 0.16 18.04
C SER A 63 13.63 0.88 19.20
N GLY A 64 12.78 1.50 19.86
CA GLY A 64 13.19 2.16 21.04
C GLY A 64 13.72 1.19 22.05
#